data_fafd3a68d9544fdaa1fe21d8d8933eb8
#
_entry.id   fafd3a68d9544fdaa1fe21d8d8933eb8
#
_cell.length_a   1.000
_cell.length_b   1.000
_cell.length_c   1.000
_cell.angle_alpha   90.00
_cell.angle_beta   90.00
_cell.angle_gamma   90.00
#
_symmetry.space_group_name_H-M   'P 1'
#
loop_
_entity.id
_entity.type
_entity.pdbx_description
1 polymer ?
#
loop_
_entity_poly.entity_id
_entity_poly.type
_entity_poly.pdbx_seq_one_letter_code
_entity_poly.pdbx_strand_id
1 'polypeptide(L)'
;MKTYKCLLCGKVFTVEEGQEPVCPLCGAKGDKLVEVAPANPYEGTQTEKNLQAAFAGESQARNKYTYFASKARKEGYEQIAELFEKTANNEKEHAKLWFKELNGIGTTAENLAAAADGENFEWTDMYEGFAVTAE
;
A
#
# COMPACT_ATOMS: atom_id res chain seq x y z
N MET A 1 -2.75 -20.25 10.80
CA MET A 1 -1.43 -19.96 10.18
C MET A 1 -0.74 -18.84 10.93
N LYS A 2 0.55 -18.93 11.10
CA LYS A 2 1.38 -17.90 11.72
C LYS A 2 2.39 -17.36 10.72
N THR A 3 2.70 -16.08 10.81
CA THR A 3 3.65 -15.41 9.93
C THR A 3 4.94 -15.11 10.71
N TYR A 4 6.07 -15.43 10.10
CA TYR A 4 7.38 -15.23 10.68
C TYR A 4 8.28 -14.40 9.77
N LYS A 5 9.18 -13.66 10.39
CA LYS A 5 10.26 -12.96 9.69
C LYS A 5 11.58 -13.57 10.09
N CYS A 6 12.39 -13.89 9.11
CA CYS A 6 13.75 -14.38 9.35
C CYS A 6 14.68 -13.20 9.62
N LEU A 7 15.36 -13.22 10.77
CA LEU A 7 16.29 -12.15 11.16
C LEU A 7 17.61 -12.21 10.39
N LEU A 8 17.92 -13.35 9.76
CA LEU A 8 19.16 -13.53 8.99
C LEU A 8 19.04 -13.01 7.56
N CYS A 9 17.96 -13.39 6.84
CA CYS A 9 17.81 -13.04 5.43
C CYS A 9 16.64 -12.07 5.14
N GLY A 10 15.85 -11.73 6.15
CA GLY A 10 14.73 -10.81 6.01
C GLY A 10 13.47 -11.40 5.39
N LYS A 11 13.47 -12.66 5.00
CA LYS A 11 12.30 -13.31 4.37
C LYS A 11 11.14 -13.37 5.34
N VAL A 12 9.96 -12.98 4.86
CA VAL A 12 8.69 -13.16 5.57
C VAL A 12 7.97 -14.37 4.95
N PHE A 13 7.47 -15.27 5.80
CA PHE A 13 6.82 -16.50 5.34
C PHE A 13 5.77 -16.95 6.33
N THR A 14 4.86 -17.83 5.89
CA THR A 14 3.80 -18.39 6.72
C THR A 14 4.06 -19.87 7.02
N VAL A 15 3.59 -20.30 8.19
CA VAL A 15 3.72 -21.68 8.65
C VAL A 15 2.35 -22.14 9.16
N GLU A 16 1.96 -23.36 8.86
CA GLU A 16 0.73 -23.96 9.37
C GLU A 16 0.84 -24.22 10.88
N GLU A 17 -0.31 -24.19 11.56
CA GLU A 17 -0.34 -24.47 12.99
C GLU A 17 0.19 -25.89 13.27
N GLY A 18 1.02 -25.98 14.30
CA GLY A 18 1.63 -27.24 14.70
C GLY A 18 2.92 -27.62 13.98
N GLN A 19 3.31 -26.88 12.98
CA GLN A 19 4.58 -27.08 12.30
C GLN A 19 5.68 -26.20 12.89
N GLU A 20 6.89 -26.75 12.99
CA GLU A 20 8.05 -25.98 13.42
C GLU A 20 8.45 -25.00 12.30
N PRO A 21 8.56 -23.70 12.60
CA PRO A 21 8.93 -22.73 11.57
C PRO A 21 10.39 -22.88 11.16
N VAL A 22 10.60 -22.93 9.85
CA VAL A 22 11.94 -22.98 9.23
C VAL A 22 11.92 -22.00 8.06
N CYS A 23 12.90 -21.12 7.98
CA CYS A 23 12.97 -20.19 6.85
C CYS A 23 13.16 -20.95 5.54
N PRO A 24 12.24 -20.81 4.56
CA PRO A 24 12.33 -21.57 3.30
C PRO A 24 13.50 -21.12 2.41
N LEU A 25 14.08 -19.96 2.70
CA LEU A 25 15.18 -19.42 1.88
C LEU A 25 16.55 -19.81 2.42
N CYS A 26 16.78 -19.66 3.74
CA CYS A 26 18.10 -19.90 4.34
C CYS A 26 18.14 -21.01 5.39
N GLY A 27 17.01 -21.62 5.72
CA GLY A 27 16.94 -22.72 6.70
C GLY A 27 17.03 -22.31 8.16
N ALA A 28 17.00 -21.02 8.47
CA ALA A 28 17.08 -20.53 9.87
C ALA A 28 15.89 -21.03 10.70
N LYS A 29 16.16 -21.30 11.99
CA LYS A 29 15.18 -21.83 12.97
C LYS A 29 15.30 -21.10 14.29
N GLY A 30 14.33 -21.33 15.18
CA GLY A 30 14.35 -20.92 16.57
C GLY A 30 14.42 -19.40 16.75
N ASP A 31 15.41 -18.94 17.51
CA ASP A 31 15.58 -17.53 17.86
C ASP A 31 15.94 -16.62 16.67
N LYS A 32 16.22 -17.20 15.52
CA LYS A 32 16.44 -16.45 14.25
C LYS A 32 15.15 -16.07 13.57
N LEU A 33 14.01 -16.55 14.07
CA LEU A 33 12.68 -16.28 13.52
C LEU A 33 11.84 -15.51 14.54
N VAL A 34 11.15 -14.49 14.08
CA VAL A 34 10.24 -13.68 14.89
C VAL A 34 8.84 -13.78 14.32
N GLU A 35 7.85 -14.09 15.17
CA GLU A 35 6.45 -14.04 14.76
C GLU A 35 6.06 -12.59 14.52
N VAL A 36 5.45 -12.31 13.36
CA VAL A 36 5.01 -10.97 12.96
C VAL A 36 3.56 -11.01 12.53
N ALA A 37 2.89 -9.86 12.56
CA ALA A 37 1.55 -9.74 12.01
C ALA A 37 1.59 -10.03 10.51
N PRO A 38 0.53 -10.69 9.95
CA PRO A 38 0.46 -10.89 8.50
C PRO A 38 0.57 -9.55 7.77
N ALA A 39 1.31 -9.54 6.66
CA ALA A 39 1.43 -8.33 5.84
C ALA A 39 0.07 -7.87 5.32
N ASN A 40 -0.86 -8.82 5.10
CA ASN A 40 -2.20 -8.55 4.64
C ASN A 40 -3.13 -9.67 5.12
N PRO A 41 -4.02 -9.39 6.11
CA PRO A 41 -4.89 -10.43 6.66
C PRO A 41 -5.95 -10.93 5.68
N TYR A 42 -6.16 -10.24 4.56
CA TYR A 42 -7.16 -10.59 3.54
C TYR A 42 -6.52 -11.19 2.29
N GLU A 43 -5.24 -11.57 2.34
CA GLU A 43 -4.50 -12.06 1.17
C GLU A 43 -5.24 -13.19 0.45
N GLY A 44 -5.39 -13.04 -0.86
CA GLY A 44 -6.06 -14.02 -1.72
C GLY A 44 -7.59 -13.97 -1.70
N THR A 45 -8.20 -13.11 -0.92
CA THR A 45 -9.66 -13.03 -0.79
C THR A 45 -10.27 -11.98 -1.72
N GLN A 46 -11.58 -12.08 -1.93
CA GLN A 46 -12.34 -11.03 -2.63
C GLN A 46 -12.32 -9.72 -1.84
N THR A 47 -12.29 -9.79 -0.50
CA THR A 47 -12.18 -8.60 0.35
C THR A 47 -10.90 -7.83 0.07
N GLU A 48 -9.78 -8.52 -0.14
CA GLU A 48 -8.53 -7.85 -0.55
C GLU A 48 -8.72 -7.06 -1.83
N LYS A 49 -9.32 -7.68 -2.85
CA LYS A 49 -9.59 -7.01 -4.14
C LYS A 49 -10.49 -5.80 -3.96
N ASN A 50 -11.50 -5.92 -3.13
CA ASN A 50 -12.44 -4.82 -2.84
C ASN A 50 -11.73 -3.67 -2.12
N LEU A 51 -10.89 -3.96 -1.13
CA LEU A 51 -10.11 -2.95 -0.41
C LEU A 51 -9.11 -2.24 -1.32
N GLN A 52 -8.45 -2.98 -2.19
CA GLN A 52 -7.52 -2.41 -3.17
C GLN A 52 -8.25 -1.50 -4.16
N ALA A 53 -9.41 -1.92 -4.65
CA ALA A 53 -10.23 -1.14 -5.55
C ALA A 53 -10.75 0.14 -4.88
N ALA A 54 -11.21 0.05 -3.65
CA ALA A 54 -11.68 1.19 -2.87
C ALA A 54 -10.54 2.18 -2.60
N PHE A 55 -9.38 1.69 -2.19
CA PHE A 55 -8.19 2.52 -1.98
C PHE A 55 -7.79 3.25 -3.27
N ALA A 56 -7.75 2.54 -4.39
CA ALA A 56 -7.41 3.12 -5.69
C ALA A 56 -8.41 4.19 -6.11
N GLY A 57 -9.72 3.91 -5.99
CA GLY A 57 -10.77 4.84 -6.38
C GLY A 57 -10.77 6.11 -5.55
N GLU A 58 -10.66 5.99 -4.24
CA GLU A 58 -10.65 7.15 -3.35
C GLU A 58 -9.35 7.95 -3.45
N SER A 59 -8.22 7.29 -3.71
CA SER A 59 -6.95 7.97 -3.97
C SER A 59 -7.01 8.80 -5.24
N GLN A 60 -7.62 8.29 -6.30
CA GLN A 60 -7.84 9.02 -7.54
C GLN A 60 -8.78 10.20 -7.32
N ALA A 61 -9.88 9.99 -6.62
CA ALA A 61 -10.85 11.04 -6.30
C ALA A 61 -10.20 12.18 -5.51
N ARG A 62 -9.39 11.82 -4.51
CA ARG A 62 -8.65 12.80 -3.69
C ARG A 62 -7.79 13.71 -4.56
N ASN A 63 -7.04 13.14 -5.48
CA ASN A 63 -6.18 13.93 -6.36
C ASN A 63 -6.99 14.78 -7.34
N LYS A 64 -8.03 14.20 -7.94
CA LYS A 64 -8.92 14.92 -8.86
C LYS A 64 -9.55 16.14 -8.19
N TYR A 65 -10.06 15.97 -6.97
CA TYR A 65 -10.72 17.07 -6.24
C TYR A 65 -9.72 18.15 -5.85
N THR A 66 -8.48 17.80 -5.54
CA THR A 66 -7.42 18.79 -5.30
C THR A 66 -7.15 19.61 -6.57
N TYR A 67 -7.13 18.97 -7.73
CA TYR A 67 -6.94 19.64 -9.02
C TYR A 67 -8.15 20.52 -9.36
N PHE A 68 -9.35 20.02 -9.11
CA PHE A 68 -10.58 20.78 -9.35
C PHE A 68 -10.66 22.01 -8.45
N ALA A 69 -10.21 21.90 -7.19
CA ALA A 69 -10.12 23.04 -6.27
C ALA A 69 -9.19 24.11 -6.82
N SER A 70 -8.03 23.72 -7.34
CA SER A 70 -7.08 24.64 -7.93
C SER A 70 -7.68 25.40 -9.11
N LYS A 71 -8.39 24.70 -9.99
CA LYS A 71 -9.06 25.32 -11.15
C LYS A 71 -10.17 26.27 -10.73
N ALA A 72 -10.99 25.84 -9.77
CA ALA A 72 -12.08 26.68 -9.25
C ALA A 72 -11.53 27.99 -8.66
N ARG A 73 -10.44 27.91 -7.92
CA ARG A 73 -9.79 29.10 -7.32
C ARG A 73 -9.26 30.05 -8.38
N LYS A 74 -8.64 29.52 -9.46
CA LYS A 74 -8.16 30.32 -10.59
C LYS A 74 -9.30 31.02 -11.31
N GLU A 75 -10.48 30.41 -11.34
CA GLU A 75 -11.67 31.01 -11.97
C GLU A 75 -12.44 31.93 -11.02
N GLY A 76 -11.98 32.09 -9.77
CA GLY A 76 -12.59 32.98 -8.79
C GLY A 76 -13.70 32.35 -7.94
N TYR A 77 -13.88 31.03 -7.97
CA TYR A 77 -14.89 30.31 -7.20
C TYR A 77 -14.34 29.77 -5.90
N GLU A 78 -14.05 30.66 -4.94
CA GLU A 78 -13.42 30.30 -3.67
C GLU A 78 -14.25 29.31 -2.85
N GLN A 79 -15.55 29.49 -2.78
CA GLN A 79 -16.44 28.60 -2.01
C GLN A 79 -16.46 27.20 -2.59
N ILE A 80 -16.49 27.09 -3.91
CA ILE A 80 -16.44 25.79 -4.61
C ILE A 80 -15.08 25.15 -4.39
N ALA A 81 -13.99 25.93 -4.46
CA ALA A 81 -12.64 25.43 -4.19
C ALA A 81 -12.53 24.83 -2.79
N GLU A 82 -13.06 25.52 -1.77
CA GLU A 82 -13.07 25.02 -0.40
C GLU A 82 -13.86 23.71 -0.26
N LEU A 83 -14.99 23.59 -0.95
CA LEU A 83 -15.79 22.37 -0.95
C LEU A 83 -15.00 21.20 -1.53
N PHE A 84 -14.32 21.40 -2.66
CA PHE A 84 -13.45 20.38 -3.25
C PHE A 84 -12.30 20.00 -2.33
N GLU A 85 -11.66 20.96 -1.66
CA GLU A 85 -10.57 20.71 -0.73
C GLU A 85 -11.03 19.87 0.47
N LYS A 86 -12.18 20.20 1.05
CA LYS A 86 -12.76 19.43 2.16
C LYS A 86 -13.07 18.00 1.71
N THR A 87 -13.66 17.86 0.55
CA THR A 87 -14.01 16.55 0.01
C THR A 87 -12.74 15.74 -0.29
N ALA A 88 -11.70 16.38 -0.84
CA ALA A 88 -10.41 15.73 -1.07
C ALA A 88 -9.80 15.21 0.23
N ASN A 89 -9.87 15.98 1.32
CA ASN A 89 -9.38 15.57 2.62
C ASN A 89 -10.18 14.39 3.18
N ASN A 90 -11.48 14.37 2.99
CA ASN A 90 -12.33 13.23 3.38
C ASN A 90 -11.95 11.97 2.61
N GLU A 91 -11.74 12.09 1.28
CA GLU A 91 -11.31 10.96 0.45
C GLU A 91 -9.94 10.44 0.86
N LYS A 92 -9.03 11.32 1.27
CA LYS A 92 -7.73 10.93 1.81
C LYS A 92 -7.88 10.06 3.06
N GLU A 93 -8.77 10.44 3.97
CA GLU A 93 -9.01 9.68 5.20
C GLU A 93 -9.69 8.34 4.91
N HIS A 94 -10.62 8.30 3.97
CA HIS A 94 -11.25 7.03 3.53
C HIS A 94 -10.20 6.09 2.92
N ALA A 95 -9.36 6.60 2.03
CA ALA A 95 -8.28 5.82 1.43
C ALA A 95 -7.34 5.26 2.50
N LYS A 96 -7.02 6.07 3.52
CA LYS A 96 -6.16 5.67 4.63
C LYS A 96 -6.76 4.49 5.42
N LEU A 97 -8.08 4.51 5.65
CA LEU A 97 -8.77 3.41 6.33
C LEU A 97 -8.60 2.09 5.58
N TRP A 98 -8.82 2.11 4.28
CA TRP A 98 -8.66 0.90 3.45
C TRP A 98 -7.22 0.44 3.39
N PHE A 99 -6.29 1.36 3.30
CA PHE A 99 -4.87 1.06 3.28
C PHE A 99 -4.39 0.45 4.60
N LYS A 100 -4.91 0.93 5.73
CA LYS A 100 -4.63 0.35 7.06
C LYS A 100 -5.17 -1.08 7.16
N GLU A 101 -6.38 -1.33 6.67
CA GLU A 101 -6.97 -2.68 6.67
C GLU A 101 -6.10 -3.66 5.88
N LEU A 102 -5.43 -3.19 4.85
CA LEU A 102 -4.48 -3.98 4.06
C LEU A 102 -3.09 -4.09 4.70
N ASN A 103 -2.91 -3.54 5.91
CA ASN A 103 -1.61 -3.43 6.58
C ASN A 103 -0.54 -2.72 5.74
N GLY A 104 -0.97 -1.72 4.97
CA GLY A 104 -0.09 -0.96 4.09
C GLY A 104 0.79 0.06 4.82
N ILE A 105 0.43 0.42 6.05
CA ILE A 105 1.20 1.38 6.86
C ILE A 105 1.95 0.59 7.93
N GLY A 106 3.26 0.58 7.82
CA GLY A 106 4.15 -0.05 8.79
C GLY A 106 4.93 0.98 9.60
N THR A 107 6.07 0.59 10.09
CA THR A 107 7.02 1.50 10.73
C THR A 107 7.59 2.47 9.69
N THR A 108 8.22 3.54 10.15
CA THR A 108 8.88 4.49 9.24
C THR A 108 9.89 3.80 8.32
N ALA A 109 10.69 2.88 8.87
CA ALA A 109 11.66 2.13 8.08
C ALA A 109 10.99 1.26 7.01
N GLU A 110 9.90 0.55 7.38
CA GLU A 110 9.12 -0.25 6.44
C GLU A 110 8.46 0.60 5.38
N ASN A 111 7.92 1.75 5.75
CA ASN A 111 7.27 2.67 4.82
C ASN A 111 8.29 3.26 3.83
N LEU A 112 9.50 3.59 4.30
CA LEU A 112 10.58 4.07 3.42
C LEU A 112 10.97 3.01 2.40
N ALA A 113 11.12 1.78 2.83
CA ALA A 113 11.44 0.66 1.92
C ALA A 113 10.35 0.45 0.89
N ALA A 114 9.08 0.45 1.32
CA ALA A 114 7.94 0.30 0.42
C ALA A 114 7.86 1.43 -0.61
N ALA A 115 8.09 2.67 -0.18
CA ALA A 115 8.11 3.82 -1.08
C ALA A 115 9.23 3.72 -2.12
N ALA A 116 10.44 3.36 -1.68
CA ALA A 116 11.58 3.19 -2.58
C ALA A 116 11.33 2.07 -3.61
N ASP A 117 10.77 0.95 -3.18
CA ASP A 117 10.44 -0.16 -4.07
C ASP A 117 9.36 0.23 -5.09
N GLY A 118 8.34 0.96 -4.66
CA GLY A 118 7.29 1.46 -5.54
C GLY A 118 7.82 2.41 -6.60
N GLU A 119 8.61 3.38 -6.20
CA GLU A 119 9.23 4.35 -7.13
C GLU A 119 10.18 3.65 -8.11
N ASN A 120 10.98 2.70 -7.61
CA ASN A 120 11.88 1.93 -8.46
C ASN A 120 11.14 1.12 -9.51
N PHE A 121 10.04 0.45 -9.13
CA PHE A 121 9.20 -0.29 -10.07
C PHE A 121 8.61 0.64 -11.14
N GLU A 122 8.09 1.80 -10.73
CA GLU A 122 7.48 2.75 -11.66
C GLU A 122 8.46 3.20 -12.74
N TRP A 123 9.67 3.54 -12.34
CA TRP A 123 10.65 4.10 -13.27
C TRP A 123 11.35 3.01 -14.11
N THR A 124 11.62 1.83 -13.57
CA THR A 124 12.34 0.79 -14.29
C THR A 124 11.44 -0.07 -15.18
N ASP A 125 10.23 -0.38 -14.71
CA ASP A 125 9.37 -1.38 -15.34
C ASP A 125 8.08 -0.78 -15.88
N MET A 126 7.33 -0.04 -15.07
CA MET A 126 5.99 0.42 -15.41
C MET A 126 6.00 1.48 -16.51
N TYR A 127 6.69 2.58 -16.29
CA TYR A 127 6.72 3.68 -17.26
C TYR A 127 7.50 3.33 -18.51
N GLU A 128 8.56 2.55 -18.39
CA GLU A 128 9.29 2.04 -19.55
C GLU A 128 8.38 1.20 -20.44
N GLY A 129 7.60 0.29 -19.84
CA GLY A 129 6.61 -0.51 -20.57
C GLY A 129 5.55 0.35 -21.22
N PHE A 130 5.07 1.38 -20.53
CA PHE A 130 4.09 2.31 -21.08
C PHE A 130 4.67 3.10 -22.26
N ALA A 131 5.91 3.54 -22.16
CA ALA A 131 6.58 4.26 -23.24
C ALA A 131 6.72 3.40 -24.50
N VAL A 132 7.10 2.15 -24.33
CA VAL A 132 7.18 1.19 -25.45
C VAL A 132 5.81 1.02 -26.12
N THR A 133 4.75 0.89 -25.34
CA THR A 133 3.39 0.76 -25.86
C THR A 133 2.95 2.02 -26.62
N ALA A 134 3.36 3.20 -26.16
CA ALA A 134 2.99 4.48 -26.76
C ALA A 134 3.72 4.75 -28.09
N GLU A 135 4.86 4.13 -28.31
CA GLU A 135 5.62 4.21 -29.56
C GLU A 135 4.93 3.37 -30.66
#